data_c8b2961b1c67458fe605e233f4dc449e
#
_entry.id   c8b2961b1c67458fe605e233f4dc449e
#
_cell.length_a   1.000
_cell.length_b   1.000
_cell.length_c   1.000
_cell.angle_alpha   90.00
_cell.angle_beta   90.00
_cell.angle_gamma   90.00
#
_symmetry.space_group_name_H-M   'P 1'
#
loop_
_entity.id
_entity.type
_entity.pdbx_description
1 polymer ?
#
loop_
_entity_poly.entity_id
_entity_poly.type
_entity_poly.pdbx_seq_one_letter_code
_entity_poly.pdbx_strand_id
1 'polypeptide(L)'
;MGTGNYDNSTNGATFTIQKSTLFLMINGNVTKVYDGTVGVTDAQNLAIQLATTKEGKNPFDKIYVDHVEWEYNYADAGKRVLTAHDIKIAGPNVENYQLESTSVSYYGWIEKRDFASMTVSAAPLTYNGTEQQPKINASVETGLENVSPDATFTYSKDGVNYQSEIPGFTEAGTYLVYVKASMANFNDETKTVAVTVQKAAAPTVSAMSESYSYKETGERQVALPGFPENCGTIGSITAQIVSDEGQILDSAAVDGMNLVLRLKGSSKNMVGKTAQVVVKVETKNYEDIQIPVIVTLTADSSDSNSNNNSGNNSGNNGSNNGNSNGSSSSDGDSSDYDDPNESSVKVTPNPSNKVTKDSQKGYRNVEQGVITGASNQTVNDGYSHWMKDAKGWWLRFSDGTWPMADRTGAYHWEKINGKWWAFDETGYAKTGWLRDED
;
A
#
# COMPACT_ATOMS: atom_id res chain seq x y z
N MET A 1 -45.07 93.61 56.44
CA MET A 1 -43.84 93.17 55.89
C MET A 1 -43.27 92.10 56.77
N GLY A 2 -43.50 90.88 56.44
CA GLY A 2 -43.03 89.74 57.22
C GLY A 2 -41.72 89.20 56.60
N THR A 3 -40.69 89.35 57.37
CA THR A 3 -39.43 88.70 57.03
C THR A 3 -39.48 87.25 57.51
N GLY A 4 -39.79 86.35 56.63
CA GLY A 4 -39.71 84.93 56.95
C GLY A 4 -38.28 84.51 57.06
N ASN A 5 -37.95 84.04 58.26
CA ASN A 5 -36.71 83.30 58.45
C ASN A 5 -36.87 81.92 57.86
N TYR A 6 -36.33 81.72 56.67
CA TYR A 6 -36.05 80.40 56.14
C TYR A 6 -34.54 80.22 56.16
N ASP A 7 -34.11 79.39 57.06
CA ASP A 7 -32.72 78.87 56.96
C ASP A 7 -32.61 78.04 55.73
N ASN A 8 -31.71 78.46 54.88
CA ASN A 8 -31.27 77.62 53.76
C ASN A 8 -30.53 76.42 54.33
N SER A 9 -31.27 75.39 54.57
CA SER A 9 -30.60 74.10 54.82
C SER A 9 -30.12 73.54 53.48
N THR A 10 -28.90 73.68 53.23
CA THR A 10 -28.19 73.00 52.10
C THR A 10 -27.91 71.54 52.55
N ASN A 11 -28.88 70.69 52.39
CA ASN A 11 -28.62 69.28 52.47
C ASN A 11 -27.88 68.88 51.19
N GLY A 12 -26.55 68.89 51.23
CA GLY A 12 -25.73 68.36 50.17
C GLY A 12 -25.83 66.80 50.11
N ALA A 13 -26.42 66.29 49.09
CA ALA A 13 -26.36 64.86 48.82
C ALA A 13 -25.07 64.60 47.95
N THR A 14 -24.23 63.74 48.45
CA THR A 14 -23.05 63.31 47.70
C THR A 14 -23.46 62.15 46.83
N PHE A 15 -23.35 62.32 45.50
CA PHE A 15 -23.55 61.27 44.53
C PHE A 15 -22.21 60.79 44.06
N THR A 16 -22.00 59.47 44.06
CA THR A 16 -20.84 58.87 43.47
C THR A 16 -21.24 58.33 42.09
N ILE A 17 -20.63 58.84 41.01
CA ILE A 17 -20.80 58.34 39.67
C ILE A 17 -19.76 57.23 39.50
N GLN A 18 -20.21 56.00 39.30
CA GLN A 18 -19.35 54.86 39.06
C GLN A 18 -19.04 54.73 37.56
N LYS A 19 -17.88 54.17 37.23
CA LYS A 19 -17.51 53.85 35.85
C LYS A 19 -18.46 52.81 35.29
N SER A 20 -18.82 52.96 34.02
CA SER A 20 -19.58 51.96 33.29
C SER A 20 -18.71 50.73 32.99
N THR A 21 -19.17 49.54 33.32
CA THR A 21 -18.46 48.32 33.07
C THR A 21 -18.67 47.87 31.62
N LEU A 22 -17.59 47.55 30.95
CA LEU A 22 -17.58 47.01 29.60
C LEU A 22 -17.31 45.50 29.63
N PHE A 23 -18.17 44.75 28.94
CA PHE A 23 -18.04 43.33 28.68
C PHE A 23 -17.30 43.11 27.37
N LEU A 24 -16.47 42.06 27.33
CA LEU A 24 -15.68 41.68 26.16
C LEU A 24 -16.38 40.53 25.44
N MET A 25 -16.58 40.67 24.14
CA MET A 25 -17.14 39.63 23.28
C MET A 25 -16.18 39.43 22.10
N ILE A 26 -15.82 38.16 21.83
CA ILE A 26 -14.98 37.82 20.66
C ILE A 26 -15.90 37.58 19.48
N ASN A 27 -15.62 38.30 18.38
CA ASN A 27 -16.27 38.11 17.09
C ASN A 27 -15.19 37.72 16.05
N GLY A 28 -15.55 36.76 15.18
CA GLY A 28 -14.69 36.32 14.07
C GLY A 28 -14.41 34.83 14.09
N ASN A 29 -13.83 34.37 13.00
CA ASN A 29 -13.38 33.00 12.87
C ASN A 29 -11.92 32.88 13.34
N VAL A 30 -11.68 31.97 14.26
CA VAL A 30 -10.42 31.88 14.98
C VAL A 30 -9.70 30.62 14.53
N THR A 31 -9.02 30.70 13.40
CA THR A 31 -8.23 29.59 12.85
C THR A 31 -6.82 30.08 12.50
N LYS A 32 -5.83 29.27 12.77
CA LYS A 32 -4.48 29.44 12.23
C LYS A 32 -3.95 28.10 11.76
N VAL A 33 -3.00 28.10 10.84
CA VAL A 33 -2.23 26.92 10.46
C VAL A 33 -1.10 26.74 11.47
N TYR A 34 -0.82 25.50 11.86
CA TYR A 34 0.28 25.16 12.76
C TYR A 34 1.61 25.79 12.32
N ASP A 35 2.25 26.49 13.23
CA ASP A 35 3.53 27.18 13.04
C ASP A 35 4.51 26.93 14.19
N GLY A 36 4.17 26.01 15.11
CA GLY A 36 4.97 25.68 16.28
C GLY A 36 4.89 26.72 17.42
N THR A 37 4.01 27.73 17.29
CA THR A 37 3.86 28.79 18.30
C THR A 37 2.43 28.88 18.83
N VAL A 38 2.27 29.50 20.00
CA VAL A 38 0.94 29.78 20.60
C VAL A 38 0.37 31.10 20.11
N GLY A 39 1.20 32.05 19.70
CA GLY A 39 0.80 33.41 19.29
C GLY A 39 -0.02 33.41 17.99
N VAL A 40 -0.88 34.41 17.84
CA VAL A 40 -1.62 34.68 16.61
C VAL A 40 -1.10 35.98 16.00
N THR A 41 -0.32 35.87 14.92
CA THR A 41 0.30 37.03 14.27
C THR A 41 -0.62 37.72 13.26
N ASP A 42 -1.58 37.01 12.70
CA ASP A 42 -2.58 37.53 11.77
C ASP A 42 -3.99 37.42 12.38
N ALA A 43 -4.34 38.45 13.16
CA ALA A 43 -5.64 38.56 13.81
C ALA A 43 -6.66 39.36 13.00
N GLN A 44 -6.47 39.54 11.67
CA GLN A 44 -7.32 40.43 10.86
C GLN A 44 -8.82 40.10 10.91
N ASN A 45 -9.16 38.86 11.19
CA ASN A 45 -10.55 38.42 11.32
C ASN A 45 -11.04 38.35 12.77
N LEU A 46 -10.21 38.75 13.72
CA LEU A 46 -10.54 38.74 15.15
C LEU A 46 -10.84 40.17 15.61
N ALA A 47 -11.98 40.32 16.23
CA ALA A 47 -12.36 41.58 16.85
C ALA A 47 -12.93 41.36 18.23
N ILE A 48 -12.59 42.25 19.17
CA ILE A 48 -13.27 42.34 20.46
C ILE A 48 -14.31 43.40 20.32
N GLN A 49 -15.56 43.01 20.51
CA GLN A 49 -16.66 43.92 20.67
C GLN A 49 -16.78 44.28 22.13
N LEU A 50 -16.83 45.59 22.39
CA LEU A 50 -17.12 46.16 23.72
C LEU A 50 -18.61 46.34 23.86
N ALA A 51 -19.18 45.89 24.97
CA ALA A 51 -20.60 46.03 25.27
C ALA A 51 -20.84 46.47 26.69
N THR A 52 -21.88 47.25 26.92
CA THR A 52 -22.31 47.70 28.27
C THR A 52 -23.24 46.72 28.95
N THR A 53 -23.70 45.72 28.24
CA THR A 53 -24.50 44.60 28.78
C THR A 53 -24.00 43.29 28.22
N LYS A 54 -24.29 42.16 28.88
CA LYS A 54 -23.93 40.81 28.41
C LYS A 54 -24.65 40.42 27.12
N GLU A 55 -25.72 41.11 26.77
CA GLU A 55 -26.49 40.93 25.53
C GLU A 55 -25.92 41.74 24.34
N GLY A 56 -24.81 42.46 24.54
CA GLY A 56 -24.08 43.12 23.44
C GLY A 56 -24.51 44.55 23.13
N LYS A 57 -25.10 45.28 24.10
CA LYS A 57 -25.43 46.70 23.89
C LYS A 57 -24.16 47.56 23.82
N ASN A 58 -24.01 48.32 22.73
CA ASN A 58 -22.84 49.17 22.48
C ASN A 58 -22.70 50.26 23.60
N PRO A 59 -21.45 50.68 23.88
CA PRO A 59 -21.21 51.86 24.73
C PRO A 59 -21.83 53.11 24.12
N PHE A 60 -22.17 54.07 24.98
CA PHE A 60 -22.69 55.35 24.54
C PHE A 60 -21.63 56.17 23.79
N ASP A 61 -20.40 56.17 24.32
CA ASP A 61 -19.25 56.80 23.70
C ASP A 61 -18.60 55.85 22.69
N LYS A 62 -17.79 56.40 21.74
CA LYS A 62 -17.03 55.62 20.75
C LYS A 62 -15.75 55.03 21.39
N ILE A 63 -15.95 54.10 22.31
CA ILE A 63 -14.83 53.35 22.91
C ILE A 63 -14.46 52.20 22.02
N TYR A 64 -13.15 51.96 21.83
CA TYR A 64 -12.60 50.89 21.03
C TYR A 64 -11.44 50.22 21.75
N VAL A 65 -11.06 49.00 21.29
CA VAL A 65 -9.87 48.30 21.75
C VAL A 65 -8.68 48.88 21.03
N ASP A 66 -7.74 49.43 21.80
CA ASP A 66 -6.50 50.02 21.29
C ASP A 66 -5.34 49.03 21.21
N HIS A 67 -5.30 48.09 22.14
CA HIS A 67 -4.31 47.04 22.21
C HIS A 67 -4.93 45.72 22.68
N VAL A 68 -4.47 44.60 22.06
CA VAL A 68 -4.83 43.25 22.47
C VAL A 68 -3.76 42.27 21.97
N GLU A 69 -3.43 41.34 22.84
CA GLU A 69 -2.59 40.19 22.45
C GLU A 69 -3.44 38.93 22.40
N TRP A 70 -3.13 38.03 21.45
CA TRP A 70 -3.87 36.80 21.23
C TRP A 70 -2.96 35.61 21.37
N GLU A 71 -3.33 34.65 22.20
CA GLU A 71 -2.55 33.46 22.46
C GLU A 71 -3.42 32.21 22.63
N TYR A 72 -2.99 31.12 21.99
CA TYR A 72 -3.54 29.80 22.24
C TYR A 72 -2.90 29.15 23.47
N ASN A 73 -3.67 28.36 24.22
CA ASN A 73 -3.16 27.64 25.39
C ASN A 73 -2.11 26.56 25.05
N TYR A 74 -2.09 26.03 23.81
CA TYR A 74 -1.12 25.09 23.26
C TYR A 74 -0.89 25.38 21.79
N ALA A 75 0.32 25.05 21.31
CA ALA A 75 0.68 25.23 19.89
C ALA A 75 0.14 24.13 18.98
N ASP A 76 -0.21 22.95 19.53
CA ASP A 76 -0.60 21.79 18.72
C ASP A 76 -1.89 21.98 17.95
N ALA A 77 -1.99 21.35 16.79
CA ALA A 77 -3.18 21.35 15.96
C ALA A 77 -4.42 20.77 16.70
N GLY A 78 -5.60 21.26 16.32
CA GLY A 78 -6.88 20.89 16.88
C GLY A 78 -7.61 22.04 17.53
N LYS A 79 -8.71 21.73 18.22
CA LYS A 79 -9.49 22.70 18.97
C LYS A 79 -8.72 23.15 20.20
N ARG A 80 -8.49 24.45 20.34
CA ARG A 80 -7.70 25.05 21.43
C ARG A 80 -8.45 26.22 22.05
N VAL A 81 -8.08 26.58 23.28
CA VAL A 81 -8.56 27.80 23.90
C VAL A 81 -7.69 28.95 23.43
N LEU A 82 -8.31 29.92 22.78
CA LEU A 82 -7.70 31.20 22.43
C LEU A 82 -8.07 32.22 23.49
N THR A 83 -7.08 32.92 23.99
CA THR A 83 -7.26 34.01 24.99
C THR A 83 -6.76 35.32 24.37
N ALA A 84 -7.65 36.30 24.41
CA ALA A 84 -7.26 37.71 24.26
C ALA A 84 -6.85 38.23 25.63
N HIS A 85 -5.69 38.82 25.73
CA HIS A 85 -5.17 39.40 26.99
C HIS A 85 -4.45 40.73 26.72
N ASP A 86 -4.00 41.39 27.78
CA ASP A 86 -3.43 42.75 27.77
C ASP A 86 -4.31 43.75 26.99
N ILE A 87 -5.65 43.63 27.21
CA ILE A 87 -6.63 44.43 26.49
C ILE A 87 -6.63 45.84 27.04
N LYS A 88 -6.35 46.83 26.19
CA LYS A 88 -6.43 48.26 26.49
C LYS A 88 -7.51 48.90 25.64
N ILE A 89 -8.25 49.82 26.26
CA ILE A 89 -9.32 50.57 25.59
C ILE A 89 -8.93 52.05 25.45
N ALA A 90 -9.39 52.67 24.38
CA ALA A 90 -9.23 54.09 24.12
C ALA A 90 -10.54 54.69 23.57
N GLY A 91 -10.59 55.97 23.48
CA GLY A 91 -11.70 56.72 22.92
C GLY A 91 -12.10 57.91 23.78
N PRO A 92 -13.08 58.73 23.33
CA PRO A 92 -13.60 59.87 24.10
C PRO A 92 -14.18 59.39 25.43
N ASN A 93 -13.87 60.11 26.53
CA ASN A 93 -14.38 59.81 27.86
C ASN A 93 -14.04 58.41 28.39
N VAL A 94 -12.94 57.79 27.94
CA VAL A 94 -12.53 56.44 28.32
C VAL A 94 -12.39 56.26 29.84
N GLU A 95 -12.09 57.37 30.56
CA GLU A 95 -11.98 57.44 32.00
C GLU A 95 -13.29 57.10 32.72
N ASN A 96 -14.45 57.20 32.06
CA ASN A 96 -15.76 56.83 32.56
C ASN A 96 -16.10 55.34 32.41
N TYR A 97 -15.17 54.56 31.83
CA TYR A 97 -15.36 53.15 31.56
C TYR A 97 -14.31 52.32 32.30
N GLN A 98 -14.67 51.08 32.57
CA GLN A 98 -13.76 50.06 33.06
C GLN A 98 -14.10 48.72 32.41
N LEU A 99 -13.11 47.88 32.15
CA LEU A 99 -13.32 46.51 31.68
C LEU A 99 -13.79 45.62 32.85
N GLU A 100 -14.74 44.70 32.62
CA GLU A 100 -15.10 43.64 33.56
C GLU A 100 -13.90 42.72 33.79
N SER A 101 -13.16 42.44 32.73
CA SER A 101 -11.93 41.64 32.70
C SER A 101 -10.93 42.21 31.70
N THR A 102 -9.64 42.07 31.97
CA THR A 102 -8.58 42.41 31.02
C THR A 102 -8.25 41.25 30.06
N SER A 103 -9.00 40.16 30.13
CA SER A 103 -8.88 39.01 29.25
C SER A 103 -10.24 38.38 28.98
N VAL A 104 -10.33 37.73 27.80
CA VAL A 104 -11.48 36.94 27.41
C VAL A 104 -11.01 35.75 26.60
N SER A 105 -11.61 34.58 26.85
CA SER A 105 -11.23 33.35 26.16
C SER A 105 -12.37 32.81 25.31
N TYR A 106 -12.00 32.19 24.19
CA TYR A 106 -12.92 31.53 23.27
C TYR A 106 -12.24 30.26 22.69
N TYR A 107 -12.99 29.43 22.01
CA TYR A 107 -12.43 28.27 21.30
C TYR A 107 -12.02 28.67 19.90
N GLY A 108 -10.77 28.39 19.55
CA GLY A 108 -10.25 28.49 18.21
C GLY A 108 -9.76 27.13 17.70
N TRP A 109 -9.27 27.12 16.49
CA TRP A 109 -8.78 25.92 15.82
C TRP A 109 -7.40 26.16 15.24
N ILE A 110 -6.46 25.25 15.52
CA ILE A 110 -5.17 25.21 14.85
C ILE A 110 -5.23 24.06 13.84
N GLU A 111 -5.16 24.39 12.57
CA GLU A 111 -5.15 23.42 11.48
C GLU A 111 -3.79 22.77 11.35
N LYS A 112 -3.78 21.51 10.93
CA LYS A 112 -2.53 20.83 10.56
C LYS A 112 -1.88 21.53 9.39
N ARG A 113 -0.55 21.53 9.37
CA ARG A 113 0.27 22.09 8.30
C ARG A 113 0.69 20.99 7.33
N ASP A 114 0.88 21.34 6.08
CA ASP A 114 1.52 20.47 5.11
C ASP A 114 3.04 20.52 5.26
N PHE A 115 3.74 19.44 4.94
CA PHE A 115 5.20 19.48 4.84
C PHE A 115 5.62 20.42 3.72
N ALA A 116 6.75 21.11 3.91
CA ALA A 116 7.33 21.96 2.86
C ALA A 116 7.85 21.11 1.70
N SER A 117 8.42 19.96 2.01
CA SER A 117 8.85 18.98 1.02
C SER A 117 8.96 17.58 1.62
N MET A 118 8.81 16.58 0.76
CA MET A 118 9.16 15.19 1.04
C MET A 118 10.06 14.67 -0.08
N THR A 119 11.12 13.96 0.25
CA THR A 119 11.98 13.30 -0.73
C THR A 119 12.04 11.80 -0.48
N VAL A 120 12.04 11.01 -1.56
CA VAL A 120 12.11 9.54 -1.48
C VAL A 120 13.01 9.03 -2.59
N SER A 121 13.92 8.10 -2.25
CA SER A 121 14.78 7.43 -3.21
C SER A 121 15.01 5.98 -2.82
N ALA A 122 15.28 5.12 -3.82
CA ALA A 122 15.60 3.71 -3.60
C ALA A 122 16.85 3.32 -4.39
N ALA A 123 17.70 2.50 -3.78
CA ALA A 123 18.81 1.88 -4.45
C ALA A 123 18.33 0.63 -5.22
N PRO A 124 18.86 0.35 -6.43
CA PRO A 124 18.52 -0.85 -7.17
C PRO A 124 19.09 -2.09 -6.45
N LEU A 125 18.39 -3.20 -6.62
CA LEU A 125 18.81 -4.54 -6.21
C LEU A 125 19.18 -5.35 -7.44
N THR A 126 19.92 -6.46 -7.24
CA THR A 126 20.15 -7.47 -8.26
C THR A 126 19.52 -8.77 -7.80
N TYR A 127 18.80 -9.45 -8.67
CA TYR A 127 18.19 -10.74 -8.37
C TYR A 127 19.20 -11.73 -7.79
N ASN A 128 18.83 -12.41 -6.71
CA ASN A 128 19.68 -13.40 -6.03
C ASN A 128 18.93 -14.70 -5.64
N GLY A 129 17.69 -14.87 -6.09
CA GLY A 129 16.85 -16.03 -5.81
C GLY A 129 16.12 -16.00 -4.48
N THR A 130 16.29 -14.95 -3.66
CA THR A 130 15.62 -14.78 -2.37
C THR A 130 14.89 -13.46 -2.29
N GLU A 131 13.97 -13.33 -1.34
CA GLU A 131 13.33 -12.06 -1.06
C GLU A 131 14.36 -11.06 -0.51
N GLN A 132 14.40 -9.86 -1.08
CA GLN A 132 15.31 -8.78 -0.71
C GLN A 132 14.52 -7.52 -0.39
N GLN A 133 14.85 -6.87 0.72
CA GLN A 133 14.32 -5.56 1.08
C GLN A 133 15.20 -4.47 0.47
N PRO A 134 14.62 -3.52 -0.32
CA PRO A 134 15.38 -2.40 -0.86
C PRO A 134 15.75 -1.42 0.25
N LYS A 135 16.86 -0.71 0.07
CA LYS A 135 17.15 0.46 0.89
C LYS A 135 16.38 1.65 0.33
N ILE A 136 15.37 2.10 1.06
CA ILE A 136 14.61 3.31 0.74
C ILE A 136 15.06 4.42 1.69
N ASN A 137 15.46 5.56 1.15
CA ASN A 137 15.73 6.76 1.92
C ASN A 137 14.54 7.71 1.74
N ALA A 138 13.99 8.17 2.85
CA ALA A 138 12.90 9.12 2.89
C ALA A 138 13.22 10.23 3.89
N SER A 139 12.86 11.46 3.56
CA SER A 139 12.99 12.62 4.44
C SER A 139 11.91 13.65 4.13
N VAL A 140 11.57 14.47 5.11
CA VAL A 140 10.65 15.59 5.00
C VAL A 140 11.32 16.88 5.47
N GLU A 141 10.78 18.00 5.03
CA GLU A 141 11.08 19.32 5.57
C GLU A 141 9.79 19.95 6.10
N THR A 142 9.83 20.48 7.30
CA THR A 142 8.68 21.13 7.93
C THR A 142 8.40 22.53 7.39
N GLY A 143 9.44 23.22 6.87
CA GLY A 143 9.39 24.62 6.52
C GLY A 143 9.30 25.55 7.73
N LEU A 144 9.60 25.04 8.93
CA LEU A 144 9.61 25.76 10.19
C LEU A 144 10.96 25.57 10.88
N GLU A 145 11.61 26.65 11.25
CA GLU A 145 12.94 26.61 11.90
C GLU A 145 12.89 26.05 13.31
N ASN A 146 11.74 26.20 13.99
CA ASN A 146 11.52 25.79 15.38
C ASN A 146 10.92 24.39 15.52
N VAL A 147 10.76 23.62 14.43
CA VAL A 147 10.16 22.29 14.43
C VAL A 147 11.07 21.31 13.72
N SER A 148 11.58 20.33 14.47
CA SER A 148 12.38 19.25 13.90
C SER A 148 11.56 18.35 12.97
N PRO A 149 12.16 17.85 11.86
CA PRO A 149 11.47 16.98 10.90
C PRO A 149 11.40 15.50 11.35
N ASP A 150 10.87 15.25 12.55
CA ASP A 150 10.83 13.91 13.17
C ASP A 150 9.61 13.09 12.68
N ALA A 151 9.47 12.95 11.36
CA ALA A 151 8.39 12.17 10.77
C ALA A 151 8.65 10.66 10.86
N THR A 152 7.59 9.91 11.08
CA THR A 152 7.59 8.45 10.92
C THR A 152 7.25 8.10 9.49
N PHE A 153 7.93 7.07 8.94
CA PHE A 153 7.68 6.60 7.58
C PHE A 153 7.08 5.21 7.60
N THR A 154 6.06 5.01 6.78
CA THR A 154 5.45 3.71 6.54
C THR A 154 5.37 3.44 5.04
N TYR A 155 5.37 2.15 4.69
CA TYR A 155 5.55 1.69 3.31
C TYR A 155 4.41 0.80 2.87
N SER A 156 4.06 0.85 1.59
CA SER A 156 2.99 0.04 1.02
C SER A 156 3.30 -0.37 -0.42
N LYS A 157 2.87 -1.58 -0.83
CA LYS A 157 2.90 -2.04 -2.23
C LYS A 157 1.67 -1.59 -3.02
N ASP A 158 0.57 -1.30 -2.36
CA ASP A 158 -0.74 -1.04 -2.97
C ASP A 158 -1.25 0.39 -2.73
N GLY A 159 -0.53 1.19 -1.90
CA GLY A 159 -0.93 2.54 -1.54
C GLY A 159 -2.06 2.62 -0.51
N VAL A 160 -2.49 1.49 0.04
CA VAL A 160 -3.59 1.37 1.01
C VAL A 160 -3.08 0.79 2.33
N ASN A 161 -2.42 -0.35 2.27
CA ASN A 161 -1.92 -1.05 3.44
C ASN A 161 -0.49 -0.64 3.76
N TYR A 162 -0.32 0.24 4.75
CA TYR A 162 0.97 0.77 5.16
C TYR A 162 1.51 0.02 6.39
N GLN A 163 2.80 -0.29 6.38
CA GLN A 163 3.51 -0.95 7.47
C GLN A 163 4.86 -0.26 7.72
N SER A 164 5.42 -0.43 8.91
CA SER A 164 6.73 0.14 9.27
C SER A 164 7.89 -0.50 8.54
N GLU A 165 7.72 -1.76 8.10
CA GLU A 165 8.75 -2.49 7.40
C GLU A 165 8.70 -2.21 5.89
N ILE A 166 9.88 -2.09 5.29
CA ILE A 166 10.01 -1.91 3.84
C ILE A 166 9.64 -3.25 3.17
N PRO A 167 8.75 -3.27 2.18
CA PRO A 167 8.34 -4.50 1.52
C PRO A 167 9.49 -5.14 0.73
N GLY A 168 9.60 -6.47 0.81
CA GLY A 168 10.57 -7.24 0.05
C GLY A 168 10.10 -7.61 -1.35
N PHE A 169 11.07 -7.90 -2.25
CA PHE A 169 10.85 -8.32 -3.63
C PHE A 169 11.80 -9.46 -3.97
N THR A 170 11.30 -10.46 -4.70
CA THR A 170 12.08 -11.65 -5.07
C THR A 170 12.48 -11.63 -6.53
N GLU A 171 11.56 -11.32 -7.44
CA GLU A 171 11.82 -11.44 -8.88
C GLU A 171 12.37 -10.16 -9.49
N ALA A 172 13.11 -10.27 -10.60
CA ALA A 172 13.55 -9.13 -11.37
C ALA A 172 12.36 -8.34 -11.94
N GLY A 173 12.46 -7.02 -11.90
CA GLY A 173 11.40 -6.14 -12.35
C GLY A 173 11.45 -4.78 -11.67
N THR A 174 10.53 -3.91 -12.03
CA THR A 174 10.36 -2.59 -11.39
C THR A 174 9.04 -2.58 -10.63
N TYR A 175 9.12 -2.25 -9.36
CA TYR A 175 8.01 -2.25 -8.42
C TYR A 175 7.79 -0.84 -7.89
N LEU A 176 6.55 -0.47 -7.71
CA LEU A 176 6.19 0.81 -7.09
C LEU A 176 6.00 0.60 -5.60
N VAL A 177 6.66 1.43 -4.80
CA VAL A 177 6.47 1.48 -3.35
C VAL A 177 5.93 2.85 -2.98
N TYR A 178 4.84 2.87 -2.24
CA TYR A 178 4.26 4.06 -1.64
C TYR A 178 4.91 4.28 -0.28
N VAL A 179 5.38 5.49 -0.05
CA VAL A 179 5.99 5.91 1.22
C VAL A 179 5.15 7.01 1.81
N LYS A 180 4.62 6.80 2.99
CA LYS A 180 3.82 7.79 3.71
C LYS A 180 4.62 8.33 4.88
N ALA A 181 4.75 9.65 4.95
CA ALA A 181 5.28 10.39 6.07
C ALA A 181 4.14 10.84 6.98
N SER A 182 4.25 10.63 8.28
CA SER A 182 3.30 11.07 9.29
C SER A 182 4.04 11.73 10.44
N MET A 183 3.54 12.89 10.88
CA MET A 183 4.11 13.65 11.99
C MET A 183 2.99 14.38 12.71
N ALA A 184 3.13 14.53 14.03
CA ALA A 184 2.19 15.33 14.82
C ALA A 184 2.08 16.75 14.25
N ASN A 185 0.86 17.28 14.23
CA ASN A 185 0.55 18.63 13.73
C ASN A 185 0.72 18.86 12.22
N PHE A 186 1.11 17.82 11.47
CA PHE A 186 1.21 17.87 10.01
C PHE A 186 0.18 16.94 9.37
N ASN A 187 -0.22 17.27 8.16
CA ASN A 187 -0.98 16.36 7.32
C ASN A 187 -0.05 15.25 6.80
N ASP A 188 -0.57 14.04 6.70
CA ASP A 188 0.19 12.93 6.12
C ASP A 188 0.49 13.24 4.66
N GLU A 189 1.75 13.00 4.23
CA GLU A 189 2.15 13.11 2.83
C GLU A 189 2.57 11.74 2.31
N THR A 190 2.20 11.44 1.07
CA THR A 190 2.54 10.18 0.42
C THR A 190 3.25 10.44 -0.90
N LYS A 191 4.40 9.77 -1.09
CA LYS A 191 5.13 9.73 -2.35
C LYS A 191 5.41 8.31 -2.78
N THR A 192 5.63 8.13 -4.07
CA THR A 192 5.98 6.84 -4.66
C THR A 192 7.44 6.81 -5.06
N VAL A 193 8.05 5.64 -4.96
CA VAL A 193 9.41 5.39 -5.45
C VAL A 193 9.43 4.08 -6.25
N ALA A 194 10.13 4.08 -7.37
CA ALA A 194 10.37 2.88 -8.15
C ALA A 194 11.55 2.10 -7.55
N VAL A 195 11.30 0.85 -7.18
CA VAL A 195 12.30 -0.12 -6.75
C VAL A 195 12.59 -1.05 -7.92
N THR A 196 13.83 -1.08 -8.39
CA THR A 196 14.25 -1.96 -9.48
C THR A 196 15.07 -3.11 -8.94
N VAL A 197 14.61 -4.34 -9.20
CA VAL A 197 15.41 -5.56 -9.06
C VAL A 197 15.92 -5.90 -10.45
N GLN A 198 17.21 -5.69 -10.66
CA GLN A 198 17.88 -5.98 -11.92
C GLN A 198 18.00 -7.49 -12.15
N LYS A 199 18.02 -7.93 -13.39
CA LYS A 199 18.34 -9.31 -13.73
C LYS A 199 19.74 -9.67 -13.24
N ALA A 200 19.91 -10.91 -12.79
CA ALA A 200 21.24 -11.46 -12.51
C ALA A 200 21.92 -11.89 -13.81
N ALA A 201 23.24 -12.08 -13.74
CA ALA A 201 23.99 -12.65 -14.85
C ALA A 201 23.42 -14.03 -15.21
N ALA A 202 23.36 -14.34 -16.51
CA ALA A 202 22.89 -15.62 -16.99
C ALA A 202 23.73 -16.79 -16.41
N PRO A 203 23.08 -17.86 -15.92
CA PRO A 203 23.78 -19.05 -15.50
C PRO A 203 24.51 -19.70 -16.72
N THR A 204 25.67 -20.27 -16.49
CA THR A 204 26.42 -21.02 -17.52
C THR A 204 25.70 -22.32 -17.78
N VAL A 205 25.37 -22.57 -19.05
CA VAL A 205 24.82 -23.84 -19.53
C VAL A 205 25.87 -24.55 -20.37
N SER A 206 26.03 -25.86 -20.16
CA SER A 206 26.97 -26.68 -20.95
C SER A 206 26.54 -26.72 -22.40
N ALA A 207 27.54 -26.72 -23.32
CA ALA A 207 27.28 -26.86 -24.73
C ALA A 207 26.66 -28.23 -25.02
N MET A 208 25.70 -28.28 -25.93
CA MET A 208 25.13 -29.49 -26.49
C MET A 208 25.93 -29.92 -27.68
N SER A 209 26.02 -31.22 -27.93
CA SER A 209 26.73 -31.79 -29.08
C SER A 209 25.85 -32.79 -29.79
N GLU A 210 25.64 -32.56 -31.07
CA GLU A 210 24.87 -33.40 -31.95
C GLU A 210 25.77 -33.92 -33.12
N SER A 211 25.49 -35.12 -33.57
CA SER A 211 26.27 -35.71 -34.67
C SER A 211 25.35 -36.37 -35.68
N TYR A 212 25.53 -36.06 -36.93
CA TYR A 212 24.73 -36.58 -38.04
C TYR A 212 25.62 -37.08 -39.17
N SER A 213 25.20 -38.15 -39.88
CA SER A 213 25.86 -38.59 -41.07
C SER A 213 25.82 -37.47 -42.14
N TYR A 214 26.90 -37.35 -42.92
CA TYR A 214 26.96 -36.35 -43.99
C TYR A 214 25.89 -36.57 -45.10
N LYS A 215 25.27 -37.77 -45.18
CA LYS A 215 24.15 -38.05 -46.08
C LYS A 215 22.78 -37.65 -45.50
N GLU A 216 22.68 -37.39 -44.21
CA GLU A 216 21.40 -37.07 -43.61
C GLU A 216 20.86 -35.72 -44.07
N THR A 217 19.56 -35.70 -44.32
CA THR A 217 18.82 -34.51 -44.76
C THR A 217 17.51 -34.40 -43.97
N GLY A 218 16.88 -33.20 -44.03
CA GLY A 218 15.58 -32.96 -43.43
C GLY A 218 15.67 -32.54 -41.96
N GLU A 219 14.56 -32.58 -41.25
CA GLU A 219 14.44 -32.04 -39.90
C GLU A 219 14.89 -33.04 -38.84
N ARG A 220 15.55 -32.51 -37.82
CA ARG A 220 15.92 -33.20 -36.59
C ARG A 220 15.52 -32.36 -35.41
N GLN A 221 14.87 -33.00 -34.45
CA GLN A 221 14.48 -32.36 -33.19
C GLN A 221 15.45 -32.77 -32.09
N VAL A 222 15.99 -31.78 -31.41
CA VAL A 222 16.91 -31.93 -30.29
C VAL A 222 16.28 -31.29 -29.05
N ALA A 223 16.03 -32.09 -28.00
CA ALA A 223 15.46 -31.59 -26.80
C ALA A 223 16.42 -30.62 -26.11
N LEU A 224 15.94 -29.42 -25.75
CA LEU A 224 16.71 -28.46 -24.99
C LEU A 224 16.84 -28.94 -23.51
N PRO A 225 17.96 -28.60 -22.84
CA PRO A 225 18.12 -28.93 -21.43
C PRO A 225 17.08 -28.21 -20.59
N GLY A 226 16.77 -28.74 -19.41
CA GLY A 226 15.95 -28.05 -18.43
C GLY A 226 16.59 -26.73 -18.00
N PHE A 227 15.77 -25.73 -17.82
CA PHE A 227 16.22 -24.42 -17.30
C PHE A 227 16.23 -24.42 -15.76
N PRO A 228 17.04 -23.56 -15.12
CA PRO A 228 17.02 -23.40 -13.68
C PRO A 228 15.62 -23.07 -13.15
N GLU A 229 15.17 -23.70 -12.08
CA GLU A 229 13.84 -23.48 -11.50
C GLU A 229 13.59 -22.01 -11.11
N ASN A 230 14.61 -21.29 -10.75
CA ASN A 230 14.55 -19.90 -10.31
C ASN A 230 14.72 -18.86 -11.43
N CYS A 231 14.67 -19.27 -12.72
CA CYS A 231 14.78 -18.32 -13.84
C CYS A 231 13.50 -17.45 -14.00
N GLY A 232 12.44 -17.81 -13.29
CA GLY A 232 11.14 -17.15 -13.40
C GLY A 232 10.43 -17.51 -14.71
N THR A 233 9.55 -16.64 -15.16
CA THR A 233 8.85 -16.84 -16.44
C THR A 233 9.83 -16.85 -17.59
N ILE A 234 9.73 -17.87 -18.46
CA ILE A 234 10.46 -17.96 -19.72
C ILE A 234 9.70 -17.16 -20.76
N GLY A 235 10.41 -16.26 -21.41
CA GLY A 235 9.92 -15.47 -22.53
C GLY A 235 10.13 -16.19 -23.86
N SER A 236 10.72 -15.50 -24.84
CA SER A 236 11.01 -16.08 -26.15
C SER A 236 12.20 -17.02 -26.08
N ILE A 237 12.14 -18.11 -26.86
CA ILE A 237 13.27 -19.00 -27.14
C ILE A 237 13.56 -18.93 -28.64
N THR A 238 14.78 -18.56 -29.02
CA THR A 238 15.18 -18.39 -30.42
C THR A 238 16.46 -19.14 -30.70
N ALA A 239 16.66 -19.58 -31.94
CA ALA A 239 17.88 -20.21 -32.36
C ALA A 239 18.54 -19.43 -33.52
N GLN A 240 19.86 -19.35 -33.52
CA GLN A 240 20.62 -18.68 -34.55
C GLN A 240 21.83 -19.53 -34.92
N ILE A 241 22.05 -19.74 -36.22
CA ILE A 241 23.27 -20.33 -36.74
C ILE A 241 24.35 -19.24 -36.70
N VAL A 242 25.39 -19.43 -35.88
CA VAL A 242 26.50 -18.48 -35.74
C VAL A 242 27.70 -18.83 -36.62
N SER A 243 27.89 -20.12 -36.94
CA SER A 243 28.84 -20.58 -37.93
C SER A 243 28.39 -21.89 -38.52
N ASP A 244 28.73 -22.16 -39.81
CA ASP A 244 28.43 -23.39 -40.51
C ASP A 244 29.52 -23.64 -41.59
N GLU A 245 30.69 -24.11 -41.16
CA GLU A 245 31.82 -24.33 -42.03
C GLU A 245 31.59 -25.49 -43.04
N GLY A 246 30.73 -26.44 -42.66
CA GLY A 246 30.38 -27.60 -43.46
C GLY A 246 29.17 -27.42 -44.36
N GLN A 247 28.50 -26.24 -44.30
CA GLN A 247 27.18 -26.01 -44.92
C GLN A 247 26.19 -27.12 -44.58
N ILE A 248 26.15 -27.47 -43.30
CA ILE A 248 25.43 -28.62 -42.73
C ILE A 248 23.93 -28.31 -42.58
N LEU A 249 23.62 -27.07 -42.23
CA LEU A 249 22.29 -26.63 -41.85
C LEU A 249 21.66 -25.73 -42.91
N ASP A 250 20.40 -25.94 -43.17
CA ASP A 250 19.54 -25.06 -43.95
C ASP A 250 18.89 -24.02 -43.03
N SER A 251 18.47 -24.46 -41.84
CA SER A 251 17.90 -23.60 -40.82
C SER A 251 18.02 -24.21 -39.40
N ALA A 252 17.93 -23.35 -38.42
CA ALA A 252 17.75 -23.70 -37.02
C ALA A 252 16.59 -22.88 -36.47
N ALA A 253 15.62 -23.50 -35.84
CA ALA A 253 14.45 -22.89 -35.22
C ALA A 253 14.14 -23.59 -33.90
N VAL A 254 13.26 -23.00 -33.10
CA VAL A 254 12.79 -23.60 -31.85
C VAL A 254 11.28 -23.84 -31.96
N ASP A 255 10.86 -25.05 -31.58
CA ASP A 255 9.45 -25.41 -31.42
C ASP A 255 9.23 -25.98 -30.01
N GLY A 256 8.56 -25.22 -29.19
CA GLY A 256 8.40 -25.50 -27.73
C GLY A 256 9.77 -25.63 -27.06
N MET A 257 10.08 -26.80 -26.51
CA MET A 257 11.36 -27.12 -25.86
C MET A 257 12.31 -27.92 -26.74
N ASN A 258 12.09 -27.90 -28.05
CA ASN A 258 12.94 -28.60 -29.01
C ASN A 258 13.64 -27.61 -29.96
N LEU A 259 14.93 -27.79 -30.14
CA LEU A 259 15.66 -27.18 -31.24
C LEU A 259 15.41 -28.01 -32.49
N VAL A 260 14.88 -27.40 -33.52
CA VAL A 260 14.62 -28.01 -34.82
C VAL A 260 15.75 -27.60 -35.77
N LEU A 261 16.60 -28.55 -36.11
CA LEU A 261 17.68 -28.39 -37.05
C LEU A 261 17.23 -28.95 -38.41
N ARG A 262 17.35 -28.19 -39.48
CA ARG A 262 17.10 -28.68 -40.84
C ARG A 262 18.43 -28.96 -41.51
N LEU A 263 18.73 -30.28 -41.72
CA LEU A 263 19.95 -30.74 -42.31
C LEU A 263 19.87 -30.64 -43.83
N LYS A 264 20.94 -30.16 -44.45
CA LYS A 264 21.03 -29.91 -45.88
C LYS A 264 21.54 -31.11 -46.67
N GLY A 265 22.26 -32.00 -46.00
CA GLY A 265 23.07 -33.01 -46.65
C GLY A 265 24.39 -32.43 -47.19
N SER A 266 25.41 -33.26 -47.23
CA SER A 266 26.76 -32.82 -47.59
C SER A 266 27.51 -33.90 -48.29
N SER A 267 28.76 -33.66 -48.59
CA SER A 267 29.63 -34.60 -49.23
C SER A 267 30.64 -35.24 -48.26
N LYS A 268 31.17 -36.41 -48.56
CA LYS A 268 32.06 -37.18 -47.69
C LYS A 268 33.31 -36.42 -47.22
N ASN A 269 33.78 -35.46 -48.00
CA ASN A 269 34.91 -34.62 -47.64
C ASN A 269 34.61 -33.59 -46.57
N MET A 270 33.35 -33.44 -46.18
CA MET A 270 32.90 -32.56 -45.09
C MET A 270 32.82 -33.29 -43.74
N VAL A 271 33.12 -34.58 -43.70
CA VAL A 271 33.18 -35.33 -42.41
C VAL A 271 34.18 -34.66 -41.48
N GLY A 272 33.77 -34.44 -40.23
CA GLY A 272 34.52 -33.73 -39.19
C GLY A 272 34.32 -32.21 -39.18
N LYS A 273 33.62 -31.64 -40.15
CA LYS A 273 33.22 -30.23 -40.12
C LYS A 273 32.04 -30.02 -39.16
N THR A 274 31.94 -28.78 -38.64
CA THR A 274 30.95 -28.42 -37.64
C THR A 274 30.11 -27.23 -38.07
N ALA A 275 28.89 -27.17 -37.53
CA ALA A 275 28.07 -25.97 -37.44
C ALA A 275 27.85 -25.62 -35.98
N GLN A 276 27.77 -24.35 -35.68
CA GLN A 276 27.44 -23.84 -34.34
C GLN A 276 26.12 -23.10 -34.38
N VAL A 277 25.22 -23.51 -33.49
CA VAL A 277 23.94 -22.86 -33.25
C VAL A 277 23.94 -22.35 -31.84
N VAL A 278 23.44 -21.16 -31.61
CA VAL A 278 23.17 -20.62 -30.25
C VAL A 278 21.69 -20.54 -30.08
N VAL A 279 21.18 -21.22 -29.06
CA VAL A 279 19.81 -21.04 -28.59
C VAL A 279 19.82 -20.00 -27.49
N LYS A 280 19.08 -18.91 -27.70
CA LYS A 280 18.89 -17.80 -26.75
C LYS A 280 17.55 -17.97 -26.06
N VAL A 281 17.56 -17.95 -24.73
CA VAL A 281 16.37 -18.08 -23.90
C VAL A 281 16.21 -16.81 -23.07
N GLU A 282 15.14 -16.07 -23.31
CA GLU A 282 14.78 -14.93 -22.46
C GLU A 282 14.15 -15.42 -21.16
N THR A 283 14.63 -14.91 -20.03
CA THR A 283 14.10 -15.24 -18.71
C THR A 283 13.76 -13.98 -17.94
N LYS A 284 12.89 -14.10 -16.95
CA LYS A 284 12.49 -12.98 -16.11
C LYS A 284 13.62 -12.51 -15.20
N ASN A 285 14.34 -13.45 -14.59
CA ASN A 285 15.24 -13.19 -13.46
C ASN A 285 16.72 -13.14 -13.84
N TYR A 286 17.10 -13.71 -14.98
CA TYR A 286 18.46 -13.69 -15.48
C TYR A 286 18.54 -12.96 -16.81
N GLU A 287 19.72 -12.43 -17.13
CA GLU A 287 20.05 -12.06 -18.49
C GLU A 287 19.86 -13.27 -19.41
N ASP A 288 19.76 -13.04 -20.73
CA ASP A 288 19.44 -14.08 -21.69
C ASP A 288 20.42 -15.26 -21.61
N ILE A 289 19.89 -16.45 -21.34
CA ILE A 289 20.65 -17.69 -21.28
C ILE A 289 21.01 -18.10 -22.69
N GLN A 290 22.27 -18.38 -22.92
CA GLN A 290 22.78 -18.86 -24.21
C GLN A 290 23.19 -20.33 -24.09
N ILE A 291 22.64 -21.18 -24.97
CA ILE A 291 22.93 -22.60 -25.03
C ILE A 291 23.67 -22.84 -26.35
N PRO A 292 24.99 -23.04 -26.32
CA PRO A 292 25.73 -23.40 -27.49
C PRO A 292 25.40 -24.85 -27.95
N VAL A 293 25.16 -25.05 -29.23
CA VAL A 293 24.91 -26.37 -29.81
C VAL A 293 25.90 -26.57 -30.95
N ILE A 294 26.71 -27.61 -30.84
CA ILE A 294 27.72 -27.98 -31.86
C ILE A 294 27.16 -29.17 -32.63
N VAL A 295 27.00 -28.99 -33.92
CA VAL A 295 26.55 -30.04 -34.83
C VAL A 295 27.76 -30.50 -35.65
N THR A 296 28.09 -31.81 -35.62
CA THR A 296 29.27 -32.39 -36.29
C THR A 296 28.82 -33.39 -37.35
N LEU A 297 29.42 -33.32 -38.54
CA LEU A 297 29.22 -34.34 -39.57
C LEU A 297 30.08 -35.57 -39.31
N THR A 298 29.46 -36.73 -39.38
CA THR A 298 30.11 -38.03 -39.25
C THR A 298 30.08 -38.80 -40.56
N ALA A 299 30.90 -39.85 -40.65
CA ALA A 299 30.85 -40.77 -41.76
C ALA A 299 29.53 -41.56 -41.76
N ASP A 300 29.07 -41.94 -42.94
CA ASP A 300 27.90 -42.79 -43.06
C ASP A 300 28.28 -44.28 -42.87
N SER A 301 27.37 -45.00 -42.16
CA SER A 301 27.58 -46.43 -41.86
C SER A 301 27.78 -47.31 -43.10
N SER A 302 27.22 -46.89 -44.25
CA SER A 302 27.39 -47.58 -45.52
C SER A 302 28.81 -47.45 -46.13
N ASP A 303 29.60 -46.46 -45.69
CA ASP A 303 30.96 -46.24 -46.14
C ASP A 303 31.97 -47.27 -45.60
N SER A 304 31.60 -48.02 -44.57
CA SER A 304 32.40 -49.06 -43.90
C SER A 304 32.32 -50.43 -44.62
N ASN A 305 31.44 -50.55 -45.62
CA ASN A 305 31.15 -51.86 -46.26
C ASN A 305 31.86 -52.14 -47.62
N SER A 306 33.06 -51.58 -47.81
CA SER A 306 33.91 -51.92 -48.97
C SER A 306 35.24 -52.51 -48.49
N ASN A 307 35.22 -53.69 -47.98
CA ASN A 307 36.22 -54.77 -48.06
C ASN A 307 36.07 -55.71 -46.88
N ASN A 308 35.31 -56.80 -47.09
CA ASN A 308 35.74 -58.12 -46.72
C ASN A 308 34.73 -59.15 -47.28
N ASN A 309 34.99 -59.53 -48.54
CA ASN A 309 34.53 -60.85 -49.01
C ASN A 309 35.67 -61.81 -48.76
N SER A 310 35.55 -62.66 -47.76
CA SER A 310 36.14 -63.99 -47.77
C SER A 310 35.64 -64.79 -46.55
N GLY A 311 34.82 -65.75 -46.88
CA GLY A 311 35.03 -67.15 -46.51
C GLY A 311 34.54 -67.60 -45.16
N ASN A 312 33.43 -68.28 -45.26
CA ASN A 312 33.28 -69.67 -44.78
C ASN A 312 32.71 -69.91 -43.35
N ASN A 313 31.48 -70.30 -43.37
CA ASN A 313 30.97 -71.64 -42.97
C ASN A 313 30.85 -71.98 -41.47
N SER A 314 29.62 -72.42 -41.21
CA SER A 314 29.24 -73.50 -40.31
C SER A 314 29.03 -73.21 -38.81
N GLY A 315 27.80 -73.50 -38.48
CA GLY A 315 27.57 -74.41 -37.37
C GLY A 315 26.67 -73.90 -36.24
N ASN A 316 25.41 -74.17 -36.42
CA ASN A 316 24.61 -74.99 -35.53
C ASN A 316 24.19 -74.55 -34.16
N ASN A 317 22.88 -74.35 -33.98
CA ASN A 317 22.01 -75.04 -33.05
C ASN A 317 21.97 -74.63 -31.60
N GLY A 318 20.74 -74.44 -31.14
CA GLY A 318 20.41 -74.62 -29.78
C GLY A 318 19.32 -73.67 -29.26
N SER A 319 18.13 -74.02 -29.60
CA SER A 319 16.88 -74.06 -28.77
C SER A 319 17.00 -73.79 -27.27
N ASN A 320 16.10 -73.05 -26.74
CA ASN A 320 14.98 -73.38 -25.86
C ASN A 320 14.65 -72.15 -24.99
N ASN A 321 13.46 -71.62 -25.06
CA ASN A 321 12.19 -72.07 -24.47
C ASN A 321 12.11 -71.78 -22.93
N GLY A 322 11.10 -71.02 -22.55
CA GLY A 322 10.68 -70.87 -21.18
C GLY A 322 9.88 -69.59 -20.93
N ASN A 323 8.77 -69.48 -21.37
CA ASN A 323 7.39 -69.41 -20.92
C ASN A 323 7.20 -69.32 -19.39
N SER A 324 6.46 -68.36 -18.97
CA SER A 324 5.26 -68.34 -18.10
C SER A 324 5.10 -66.96 -17.46
N ASN A 325 4.05 -66.29 -17.78
CA ASN A 325 2.65 -66.37 -17.33
C ASN A 325 2.50 -66.04 -15.83
N GLY A 326 1.76 -65.03 -15.56
CA GLY A 326 1.25 -64.67 -14.24
C GLY A 326 0.37 -63.42 -14.26
N SER A 327 -0.87 -63.67 -14.61
CA SER A 327 -2.02 -62.77 -14.43
C SER A 327 -2.26 -62.43 -12.95
N SER A 328 -2.80 -61.27 -12.68
CA SER A 328 -4.10 -61.00 -12.02
C SER A 328 -4.10 -59.57 -11.56
N SER A 329 -4.93 -58.79 -12.14
CA SER A 329 -6.34 -58.45 -11.78
C SER A 329 -6.46 -57.75 -10.44
N SER A 330 -7.09 -56.66 -10.59
CA SER A 330 -8.20 -56.04 -9.86
C SER A 330 -7.84 -54.87 -9.00
N ASP A 331 -8.59 -53.98 -9.30
CA ASP A 331 -9.57 -53.16 -8.66
C ASP A 331 -9.15 -51.75 -8.35
N GLY A 332 -9.83 -50.90 -9.02
CA GLY A 332 -10.39 -49.63 -8.80
C GLY A 332 -10.36 -49.14 -7.37
N ASP A 333 -9.80 -47.96 -7.25
CA ASP A 333 -10.40 -47.00 -6.33
C ASP A 333 -10.22 -45.62 -6.89
N SER A 334 -11.34 -44.95 -7.03
CA SER A 334 -11.44 -43.57 -7.36
C SER A 334 -10.89 -42.78 -6.19
N SER A 335 -9.73 -42.18 -6.35
CA SER A 335 -9.32 -41.15 -5.42
C SER A 335 -9.95 -39.83 -5.83
N ASP A 336 -10.94 -39.44 -5.06
CA ASP A 336 -11.38 -38.08 -4.90
C ASP A 336 -10.16 -37.17 -4.75
N TYR A 337 -10.03 -36.23 -5.67
CA TYR A 337 -9.17 -35.06 -5.47
C TYR A 337 -9.90 -34.12 -4.51
N ASP A 338 -9.62 -34.25 -3.22
CA ASP A 338 -9.91 -33.22 -2.25
C ASP A 338 -9.06 -31.98 -2.59
N ASP A 339 -9.73 -30.95 -3.03
CA ASP A 339 -9.18 -29.60 -3.12
C ASP A 339 -8.86 -29.09 -1.70
N PRO A 340 -7.59 -28.82 -1.31
CA PRO A 340 -7.27 -28.40 0.05
C PRO A 340 -7.68 -26.97 0.38
N ASN A 341 -8.54 -26.33 -0.42
CA ASN A 341 -8.85 -24.89 -0.28
C ASN A 341 -10.31 -24.58 0.11
N GLU A 342 -11.11 -25.56 0.49
CA GLU A 342 -12.41 -25.35 1.13
C GLU A 342 -12.39 -25.71 2.61
N SER A 343 -11.71 -24.93 3.44
CA SER A 343 -12.01 -24.93 4.85
C SER A 343 -13.17 -23.95 5.11
N SER A 344 -14.37 -24.48 5.12
CA SER A 344 -15.55 -23.79 5.61
C SER A 344 -15.42 -23.55 7.10
N VAL A 345 -14.97 -22.36 7.47
CA VAL A 345 -14.93 -21.94 8.86
C VAL A 345 -16.33 -21.56 9.29
N LYS A 346 -16.93 -22.38 10.13
CA LYS A 346 -18.14 -22.01 10.87
C LYS A 346 -17.76 -20.98 11.93
N VAL A 347 -18.01 -19.70 11.66
CA VAL A 347 -18.04 -18.68 12.69
C VAL A 347 -19.37 -18.80 13.42
N THR A 348 -19.35 -19.39 14.60
CA THR A 348 -20.50 -19.33 15.50
C THR A 348 -20.40 -18.05 16.32
N PRO A 349 -21.36 -17.12 16.21
CA PRO A 349 -21.42 -15.99 17.11
C PRO A 349 -21.56 -16.52 18.54
N ASN A 350 -20.70 -16.08 19.44
CA ASN A 350 -20.87 -16.43 20.84
C ASN A 350 -22.08 -15.65 21.40
N PRO A 351 -23.17 -16.31 21.79
CA PRO A 351 -24.38 -15.63 22.26
C PRO A 351 -24.22 -14.89 23.59
N SER A 352 -23.06 -15.01 24.24
CA SER A 352 -22.76 -14.34 25.51
C SER A 352 -22.00 -13.04 25.38
N ASN A 353 -21.72 -12.56 24.16
CA ASN A 353 -21.02 -11.28 23.96
C ASN A 353 -21.94 -10.13 24.40
N LYS A 354 -21.62 -9.53 25.53
CA LYS A 354 -22.18 -8.24 25.90
C LYS A 354 -21.64 -7.19 24.93
N VAL A 355 -22.54 -6.71 24.11
CA VAL A 355 -22.27 -5.61 23.20
C VAL A 355 -22.62 -4.32 23.93
N THR A 356 -21.63 -3.48 24.18
CA THR A 356 -21.85 -2.14 24.69
C THR A 356 -21.91 -1.17 23.53
N LYS A 357 -22.97 -0.37 23.45
CA LYS A 357 -23.09 0.71 22.49
C LYS A 357 -22.11 1.83 22.86
N ASP A 358 -21.19 2.16 21.98
CA ASP A 358 -20.57 3.46 22.00
C ASP A 358 -21.50 4.45 21.29
N SER A 359 -22.35 5.13 22.06
CA SER A 359 -23.39 6.02 21.55
C SER A 359 -22.87 7.25 20.80
N GLN A 360 -21.56 7.51 20.83
CA GLN A 360 -20.95 8.67 20.15
C GLN A 360 -20.39 8.33 18.76
N LYS A 361 -20.15 7.06 18.48
CA LYS A 361 -19.47 6.63 17.23
C LYS A 361 -20.27 5.68 16.36
N GLY A 362 -21.41 5.16 16.85
CA GLY A 362 -22.19 4.17 16.11
C GLY A 362 -21.52 2.78 16.02
N TYR A 363 -20.57 2.47 16.90
CA TYR A 363 -19.86 1.21 16.98
C TYR A 363 -20.32 0.34 18.14
N ARG A 364 -20.17 -0.96 17.99
CA ARG A 364 -20.32 -1.93 19.08
C ARG A 364 -18.95 -2.43 19.52
N ASN A 365 -18.71 -2.45 20.83
CA ASN A 365 -17.57 -3.17 21.38
C ASN A 365 -17.93 -4.63 21.61
N VAL A 366 -17.07 -5.54 21.15
CA VAL A 366 -17.15 -6.96 21.45
C VAL A 366 -16.36 -7.23 22.72
N GLU A 367 -17.03 -7.39 23.84
CA GLU A 367 -16.37 -7.95 25.01
C GLU A 367 -16.20 -9.47 24.82
N GLN A 368 -15.01 -9.89 24.47
CA GLN A 368 -14.56 -11.28 24.38
C GLN A 368 -15.33 -12.18 23.39
N GLY A 369 -15.01 -12.06 22.12
CA GLY A 369 -15.32 -13.12 21.15
C GLY A 369 -14.10 -13.96 20.88
N VAL A 370 -14.07 -15.21 21.35
CA VAL A 370 -13.11 -16.18 20.82
C VAL A 370 -13.59 -16.59 19.45
N ILE A 371 -12.94 -16.07 18.40
CA ILE A 371 -13.15 -16.53 17.04
C ILE A 371 -12.36 -17.81 16.89
N THR A 372 -13.03 -18.96 17.04
CA THR A 372 -12.44 -20.25 16.70
C THR A 372 -12.68 -20.52 15.22
N GLY A 373 -11.62 -20.53 14.46
CA GLY A 373 -11.62 -20.82 13.04
C GLY A 373 -11.59 -19.56 12.19
N ALA A 374 -10.39 -19.03 11.96
CA ALA A 374 -10.17 -17.95 11.04
C ALA A 374 -10.13 -18.49 9.61
N SER A 375 -11.18 -18.29 8.84
CA SER A 375 -10.95 -18.15 7.41
C SER A 375 -10.38 -16.77 7.19
N ASN A 376 -9.14 -16.74 6.76
CA ASN A 376 -8.44 -15.52 6.41
C ASN A 376 -8.95 -14.94 5.09
N GLN A 377 -10.23 -14.60 5.00
CA GLN A 377 -10.66 -13.64 4.01
C GLN A 377 -10.45 -12.25 4.59
N THR A 378 -9.21 -11.89 4.69
CA THR A 378 -8.78 -10.52 4.90
C THR A 378 -9.18 -9.74 3.66
N VAL A 379 -10.24 -8.97 3.75
CA VAL A 379 -10.39 -7.85 2.82
C VAL A 379 -9.38 -6.82 3.30
N ASN A 380 -8.34 -6.62 2.50
CA ASN A 380 -7.15 -5.84 2.82
C ASN A 380 -7.50 -4.34 2.88
N ASP A 381 -8.09 -3.88 3.96
CA ASP A 381 -8.21 -2.46 4.29
C ASP A 381 -7.20 -2.04 5.38
N GLY A 382 -6.36 -2.99 5.84
CA GLY A 382 -5.33 -2.78 6.85
C GLY A 382 -5.85 -2.60 8.28
N TYR A 383 -7.16 -2.40 8.47
CA TYR A 383 -7.74 -2.02 9.76
C TYR A 383 -8.92 -2.87 10.20
N SER A 384 -9.52 -3.64 9.31
CA SER A 384 -10.75 -4.35 9.59
C SER A 384 -10.81 -5.72 8.91
N HIS A 385 -11.58 -6.62 9.50
CA HIS A 385 -11.78 -7.97 8.98
C HIS A 385 -13.25 -8.18 8.65
N TRP A 386 -13.53 -8.56 7.41
CA TRP A 386 -14.85 -9.01 7.02
C TRP A 386 -15.13 -10.39 7.58
N MET A 387 -16.25 -10.51 8.27
CA MET A 387 -16.73 -11.73 8.89
C MET A 387 -18.05 -12.15 8.23
N LYS A 388 -18.27 -13.45 8.11
CA LYS A 388 -19.52 -14.01 7.58
C LYS A 388 -20.07 -15.07 8.52
N ASP A 389 -21.35 -14.99 8.81
CA ASP A 389 -22.09 -16.02 9.54
C ASP A 389 -23.44 -16.30 8.87
N ALA A 390 -24.32 -17.08 9.54
CA ALA A 390 -25.62 -17.45 8.99
C ALA A 390 -26.57 -16.25 8.73
N LYS A 391 -26.33 -15.09 9.36
CA LYS A 391 -27.14 -13.88 9.19
C LYS A 391 -26.62 -12.98 8.07
N GLY A 392 -25.32 -13.05 7.73
CA GLY A 392 -24.76 -12.22 6.68
C GLY A 392 -23.32 -11.81 6.92
N TRP A 393 -22.92 -10.77 6.23
CA TRP A 393 -21.59 -10.16 6.36
C TRP A 393 -21.63 -9.05 7.41
N TRP A 394 -20.57 -8.98 8.22
CA TRP A 394 -20.32 -7.90 9.16
C TRP A 394 -18.82 -7.58 9.20
N LEU A 395 -18.46 -6.38 9.65
CA LEU A 395 -17.09 -5.91 9.67
C LEU A 395 -16.60 -5.79 11.11
N ARG A 396 -15.37 -6.24 11.38
CA ARG A 396 -14.73 -6.08 12.67
C ARG A 396 -13.49 -5.19 12.50
N PHE A 397 -13.42 -4.12 13.26
CA PHE A 397 -12.23 -3.26 13.33
C PHE A 397 -11.13 -3.89 14.17
N SER A 398 -9.89 -3.40 14.02
CA SER A 398 -8.72 -3.88 14.76
C SER A 398 -8.84 -3.72 16.27
N ASP A 399 -9.61 -2.75 16.75
CA ASP A 399 -9.91 -2.52 18.17
C ASP A 399 -11.00 -3.44 18.72
N GLY A 400 -11.54 -4.33 17.90
CA GLY A 400 -12.59 -5.27 18.26
C GLY A 400 -14.01 -4.73 18.16
N THR A 401 -14.19 -3.47 17.74
CA THR A 401 -15.51 -2.87 17.48
C THR A 401 -16.02 -3.18 16.08
N TRP A 402 -17.27 -2.88 15.79
CA TRP A 402 -17.85 -2.97 14.45
C TRP A 402 -18.88 -1.87 14.20
N PRO A 403 -19.09 -1.48 12.93
CA PRO A 403 -20.07 -0.47 12.57
C PRO A 403 -21.49 -1.00 12.78
N MET A 404 -22.36 -0.16 13.30
CA MET A 404 -23.78 -0.45 13.42
C MET A 404 -24.59 0.85 13.50
N ALA A 405 -25.83 0.80 13.03
CA ALA A 405 -26.76 1.89 13.18
C ALA A 405 -27.13 2.11 14.65
N ASP A 406 -27.37 3.35 15.02
CA ASP A 406 -27.77 3.76 16.37
C ASP A 406 -29.28 3.81 16.57
N ARG A 407 -30.05 3.69 15.48
CA ARG A 407 -31.51 3.77 15.46
C ARG A 407 -32.14 2.69 14.59
N THR A 408 -33.31 2.24 14.99
CA THR A 408 -34.12 1.31 14.17
C THR A 408 -34.52 1.98 12.86
N GLY A 409 -34.25 1.31 11.74
CA GLY A 409 -34.59 1.79 10.40
C GLY A 409 -33.57 2.71 9.75
N ALA A 410 -32.56 3.21 10.51
CA ALA A 410 -31.43 3.91 9.94
C ALA A 410 -30.29 2.95 9.58
N TYR A 411 -29.38 3.39 8.75
CA TYR A 411 -28.15 2.66 8.43
C TYR A 411 -26.95 3.49 8.85
N HIS A 412 -25.92 2.80 9.40
CA HIS A 412 -24.60 3.38 9.56
C HIS A 412 -23.81 3.20 8.28
N TRP A 413 -23.35 4.29 7.68
CA TRP A 413 -22.57 4.26 6.44
C TRP A 413 -21.09 4.38 6.74
N GLU A 414 -20.32 3.38 6.31
CA GLU A 414 -18.86 3.34 6.47
C GLU A 414 -18.18 3.20 5.11
N LYS A 415 -17.08 3.95 4.89
CA LYS A 415 -16.30 3.87 3.65
C LYS A 415 -15.12 2.92 3.83
N ILE A 416 -15.19 1.75 3.21
CA ILE A 416 -14.19 0.68 3.32
C ILE A 416 -13.67 0.38 1.93
N ASN A 417 -12.35 0.47 1.74
CA ASN A 417 -11.68 0.25 0.44
C ASN A 417 -12.29 1.09 -0.70
N GLY A 418 -12.61 2.36 -0.39
CA GLY A 418 -13.17 3.29 -1.37
C GLY A 418 -14.64 3.08 -1.73
N LYS A 419 -15.30 2.05 -1.19
CA LYS A 419 -16.73 1.75 -1.38
C LYS A 419 -17.52 2.08 -0.12
N TRP A 420 -18.73 2.59 -0.28
CA TRP A 420 -19.66 2.80 0.83
C TRP A 420 -20.41 1.53 1.16
N TRP A 421 -20.48 1.22 2.45
CA TRP A 421 -21.18 0.08 3.02
C TRP A 421 -22.18 0.56 4.05
N ALA A 422 -23.39 0.00 4.03
CA ALA A 422 -24.44 0.30 4.98
C ALA A 422 -24.60 -0.86 5.97
N PHE A 423 -24.59 -0.54 7.25
CA PHE A 423 -24.75 -1.51 8.35
C PHE A 423 -26.01 -1.22 9.12
N ASP A 424 -26.77 -2.27 9.47
CA ASP A 424 -27.98 -2.15 10.27
C ASP A 424 -27.68 -2.01 11.77
N GLU A 425 -28.73 -1.88 12.56
CA GLU A 425 -28.67 -1.77 14.02
C GLU A 425 -28.06 -3.02 14.71
N THR A 426 -27.96 -4.12 14.00
CA THR A 426 -27.32 -5.36 14.48
C THR A 426 -25.89 -5.50 14.01
N GLY A 427 -25.40 -4.57 13.17
CA GLY A 427 -24.03 -4.53 12.66
C GLY A 427 -23.79 -5.36 11.41
N TYR A 428 -24.84 -5.82 10.71
CA TYR A 428 -24.69 -6.56 9.46
C TYR A 428 -24.75 -5.63 8.26
N ALA A 429 -23.85 -5.88 7.29
CA ALA A 429 -23.83 -5.18 6.03
C ALA A 429 -25.05 -5.53 5.19
N LYS A 430 -25.68 -4.53 4.62
CA LYS A 430 -26.82 -4.68 3.72
C LYS A 430 -26.38 -4.86 2.28
N THR A 431 -27.18 -5.61 1.54
CA THR A 431 -27.01 -5.84 0.10
C THR A 431 -28.30 -5.48 -0.63
N GLY A 432 -28.17 -4.99 -1.87
CA GLY A 432 -29.30 -4.56 -2.70
C GLY A 432 -29.55 -3.06 -2.64
N TRP A 433 -30.74 -2.65 -3.09
CA TRP A 433 -31.14 -1.24 -3.07
C TRP A 433 -31.61 -0.85 -1.67
N LEU A 434 -30.97 0.18 -1.12
CA LEU A 434 -31.33 0.77 0.16
C LEU A 434 -32.01 2.11 -0.11
N ARG A 435 -33.08 2.41 0.61
CA ARG A 435 -33.64 3.75 0.66
C ARG A 435 -32.96 4.47 1.82
N ASP A 436 -32.45 5.64 1.53
CA ASP A 436 -32.07 6.60 2.53
C ASP A 436 -33.39 7.27 2.97
N GLU A 437 -33.90 6.89 4.11
CA GLU A 437 -34.99 7.62 4.74
C GLU A 437 -34.33 8.59 5.70
N ASP A 438 -34.53 9.87 5.48
CA ASP A 438 -34.07 11.07 6.20
C ASP A 438 -34.03 10.97 7.74
#